data_898c1bdf020c7d9f95f217ca5bc3c4e3
#
_entry.id   898c1bdf020c7d9f95f217ca5bc3c4e3
#
_cell.length_a   1.000
_cell.length_b   1.000
_cell.length_c   1.000
_cell.angle_alpha   90.00
_cell.angle_beta   90.00
_cell.angle_gamma   90.00
#
_symmetry.space_group_name_H-M   'P 1'
#
loop_
_entity.id
_entity.type
_entity.pdbx_description
1 polymer ?
#
loop_
_entity_poly.entity_id
_entity_poly.type
_entity_poly.pdbx_seq_one_letter_code
_entity_poly.pdbx_strand_id
1 'polypeptide(L)' 'MIAKLTGVLDSSGTDWLVLDVAGVGYLVFASGRMLSRLPTRGEVMSLFVD' A
#
# COMPACT_ATOMS: atom_id res chain seq x y z
N MET A 1 -13.81 2.62 -10.46
CA MET A 1 -13.19 1.38 -10.03
C MET A 1 -11.72 1.35 -10.39
N ILE A 2 -10.89 1.12 -9.44
CA ILE A 2 -9.45 0.97 -9.64
C ILE A 2 -9.12 -0.50 -9.52
N ALA A 3 -8.28 -0.98 -10.39
CA ALA A 3 -7.89 -2.37 -10.33
C ALA A 3 -6.56 -2.58 -9.63
N LYS A 4 -5.64 -1.63 -9.75
CA LYS A 4 -4.28 -1.87 -9.31
C LYS A 4 -3.57 -0.56 -8.98
N LEU A 5 -2.78 -0.60 -7.91
CA LEU A 5 -1.86 0.49 -7.55
C LEU A 5 -0.45 -0.06 -7.42
N THR A 6 0.51 0.66 -7.98
CA THR A 6 1.92 0.34 -7.84
C THR A 6 2.64 1.56 -7.32
N GLY A 7 3.39 1.41 -6.25
CA GLY A 7 4.12 2.51 -5.67
C GLY A 7 5.08 2.04 -4.60
N VAL A 8 5.65 2.99 -3.90
CA VAL A 8 6.61 2.72 -2.82
C VAL A 8 5.84 2.70 -1.50
N LEU A 9 6.09 1.69 -0.69
CA LEU A 9 5.48 1.61 0.63
C LEU A 9 6.07 2.71 1.51
N ASP A 10 5.24 3.68 1.86
CA ASP A 10 5.66 4.82 2.67
C ASP A 10 5.49 4.53 4.16
N SER A 11 4.32 4.05 4.55
CA SER A 11 4.00 3.77 5.93
C SER A 11 2.84 2.81 6.03
N SER A 12 2.62 2.26 7.22
CA SER A 12 1.50 1.37 7.46
C SER A 12 1.10 1.39 8.93
N GLY A 13 -0.12 0.99 9.20
CA GLY A 13 -0.67 0.88 10.55
C GLY A 13 -1.37 -0.45 10.74
N THR A 14 -2.35 -0.49 11.62
CA THR A 14 -3.04 -1.73 11.97
C THR A 14 -4.02 -2.20 10.90
N ASP A 15 -4.59 -1.28 10.15
CA ASP A 15 -5.59 -1.59 9.13
C ASP A 15 -5.46 -0.72 7.88
N TRP A 16 -4.31 -0.10 7.70
CA TRP A 16 -4.09 0.81 6.57
C TRP A 16 -2.63 0.80 6.15
N LEU A 17 -2.40 1.28 4.94
CA LEU A 17 -1.07 1.56 4.44
C LEU A 17 -1.12 2.78 3.52
N VAL A 18 0.03 3.38 3.29
CA VAL A 18 0.16 4.48 2.35
C VAL A 18 1.17 4.09 1.28
N LEU A 19 0.74 4.16 0.03
CA LEU A 19 1.61 4.00 -1.11
C LEU A 19 1.94 5.36 -1.70
N ASP A 20 3.21 5.59 -1.93
CA ASP A 20 3.69 6.77 -2.62
C ASP A 20 3.77 6.45 -4.11
N VAL A 21 2.88 7.04 -4.88
CA VAL A 21 2.84 6.86 -6.33
C VAL A 21 3.22 8.19 -6.96
N ALA A 22 4.45 8.28 -7.41
CA ALA A 22 4.98 9.49 -8.07
C ALA A 22 4.82 10.74 -7.18
N GLY A 23 5.04 10.60 -5.89
CA GLY A 23 4.94 11.71 -4.95
C GLY A 23 3.55 11.92 -4.36
N VAL A 24 2.58 11.14 -4.80
CA VAL A 24 1.21 11.22 -4.25
C VAL A 24 0.98 10.06 -3.30
N GLY A 25 0.61 10.37 -2.06
CA GLY A 25 0.32 9.34 -1.08
C GLY A 25 -1.12 8.85 -1.18
N TYR A 26 -1.28 7.56 -1.42
CA TYR A 26 -2.60 6.92 -1.47
C TYR A 26 -2.82 6.14 -0.18
N LEU A 27 -3.85 6.50 0.56
CA LEU A 27 -4.25 5.78 1.75
C LEU A 27 -5.12 4.60 1.35
N VAL A 28 -4.69 3.40 1.72
CA VAL A 28 -5.41 2.17 1.40
C VAL A 28 -5.71 1.43 2.68
N PHE A 29 -6.97 1.08 2.88
CA PHE A 29 -7.35 0.22 3.99
C PHE A 29 -7.16 -1.23 3.60
N ALA A 30 -6.58 -2.00 4.49
CA ALA A 30 -6.21 -3.38 4.20
C ALA A 30 -6.40 -4.26 5.44
N SER A 31 -6.59 -5.55 5.20
CA SER A 31 -6.73 -6.52 6.28
C SER A 31 -5.38 -6.75 6.97
N GLY A 32 -5.43 -7.23 8.21
CA GLY A 32 -4.21 -7.58 8.93
C GLY A 32 -3.41 -8.65 8.21
N ARG A 33 -4.09 -9.56 7.51
CA ARG A 33 -3.43 -10.60 6.72
C ARG A 33 -2.58 -10.00 5.61
N MET A 34 -3.12 -9.01 4.91
CA MET A 34 -2.37 -8.33 3.86
C MET A 34 -1.21 -7.55 4.46
N LEU A 35 -1.46 -6.86 5.57
CA LEU A 35 -0.43 -6.05 6.22
C LEU A 35 0.73 -6.89 6.74
N SER A 36 0.48 -8.14 7.10
CA SER A 36 1.54 -9.04 7.56
C SER A 36 2.48 -9.48 6.43
N ARG A 37 2.13 -9.19 5.19
CA ARG A 37 2.91 -9.58 4.00
C ARG A 37 3.54 -8.40 3.29
N LEU A 38 3.57 -7.25 3.92
CA LEU A 38 4.13 -6.07 3.30
C LEU A 38 5.66 -6.19 3.18
N PRO A 39 6.23 -5.60 2.11
CA PRO A 39 7.67 -5.52 1.98
C PRO A 39 8.23 -4.52 2.99
N THR A 40 9.53 -4.37 2.99
CA THR A 40 10.19 -3.37 3.81
C THR A 40 9.78 -1.97 3.33
N ARG A 41 9.57 -1.08 4.28
CA ARG A 41 9.31 0.33 3.97
C ARG A 41 10.36 0.88 3.03
N GLY A 42 9.91 1.57 2.00
CA GLY A 42 10.78 2.11 0.96
C GLY A 42 10.88 1.24 -0.28
N GLU A 43 10.32 0.04 -0.25
CA GLU A 43 10.33 -0.85 -1.40
C GLU A 43 9.08 -0.68 -2.25
N VAL A 44 9.21 -0.99 -3.54
CA VAL A 44 8.10 -0.95 -4.48
C VAL A 44 7.19 -2.14 -4.27
N MET A 45 5.90 -1.89 -4.28
CA MET A 45 4.91 -2.96 -4.22
C MET A 45 3.71 -2.60 -5.09
N SER A 46 2.96 -3.63 -5.43
CA SER A 46 1.70 -3.46 -6.15
C SER A 46 0.58 -4.12 -5.37
N LEU A 47 -0.60 -3.54 -5.42
CA LEU A 47 -1.76 -4.16 -4.82
C LEU A 47 -3.00 -3.86 -5.66
N PHE A 48 -4.00 -4.74 -5.51
CA PHE A 48 -5.27 -4.57 -6.17
C PHE A 48 -6.23 -3.89 -5.21
N VAL A 49 -6.90 -2.88 -5.70
CA VAL A 49 -7.87 -2.12 -4.92
C VAL A 49 -9.19 -2.07 -5.67
N ASP A 50 -10.24 -1.92 -4.90
CA ASP A 50 -11.59 -1.98 -5.45
C ASP A 50 -12.32 -0.67 -5.19
#